data_31aa1e8df166223434c3691771afffad
#
_entry.id   31aa1e8df166223434c3691771afffad
#
_cell.length_a   1.000
_cell.length_b   1.000
_cell.length_c   1.000
_cell.angle_alpha   90.00
_cell.angle_beta   90.00
_cell.angle_gamma   90.00
#
_symmetry.space_group_name_H-M   'P 1'
#
loop_
_entity.id
_entity.type
_entity.pdbx_description
1 polymer ?
#
loop_
_entity_poly.entity_id
_entity_poly.type
_entity_poly.pdbx_seq_one_letter_code
_entity_poly.pdbx_strand_id
1 'polypeptide(L)'
;MKDIEIFLNERINSNKNLDLLKIFFTKEELSYLSNKSISIVGTNGKTSTANYIYKLLCKQDIPSLLFTSPHLVSYQERIRSNKKEIRYIDYIESIEDFEKRNDIRLGYFETLFLIACRNFIDLELDVFIIEAGIGGRLDTTSIINSSGVVLTNVGYDHQDILGDSLEEILLEKIHISNNIKTLVCGEISDNHKKYISKELNHISISFLEEYKDYPLGNNDFRVENLYLSAIAIEEILGKKINEVDFKDILNEQLEGRFEIIGNDPVKIIDGAHNISGIKTFYKTLKNLNKEINFDFYLGFKEGKNFEEILIFLSSKKNVSLKLIKNNSFYDQIDIQKLTDFLNEKQINYEISSIKEFAASKKHSILIGSLYLIGEYKKEYK
;
A
#
# COMPACT_ATOMS: atom_id res chain seq x y z
N MET A 1 -12.34 -21.38 22.05
CA MET A 1 -12.26 -20.09 21.32
C MET A 1 -11.51 -20.40 20.04
N LYS A 2 -12.07 -20.13 18.85
CA LYS A 2 -11.34 -20.36 17.59
C LYS A 2 -10.16 -19.40 17.55
N ASP A 3 -9.00 -19.89 17.15
CA ASP A 3 -7.83 -19.06 16.89
C ASP A 3 -8.06 -18.32 15.57
N ILE A 4 -8.08 -17.00 15.61
CA ILE A 4 -8.33 -16.14 14.44
C ILE A 4 -7.25 -16.32 13.36
N GLU A 5 -6.02 -16.57 13.74
CA GLU A 5 -4.93 -16.77 12.79
C GLU A 5 -5.11 -18.06 12.01
N ILE A 6 -5.47 -19.15 12.69
CA ILE A 6 -5.81 -20.43 12.03
C ILE A 6 -7.02 -20.21 11.11
N PHE A 7 -8.08 -19.56 11.61
CA PHE A 7 -9.28 -19.25 10.83
C PHE A 7 -8.99 -18.47 9.54
N LEU A 8 -8.09 -17.50 9.59
CA LEU A 8 -7.69 -16.71 8.43
C LEU A 8 -6.79 -17.50 7.47
N ASN A 9 -5.83 -18.27 7.99
CA ASN A 9 -4.87 -19.01 7.18
C ASN A 9 -5.49 -20.16 6.38
N GLU A 10 -6.63 -20.67 6.82
CA GLU A 10 -7.44 -21.64 6.05
C GLU A 10 -8.12 -21.02 4.82
N ARG A 11 -8.12 -19.68 4.66
CA ARG A 11 -8.80 -18.92 3.61
C ARG A 11 -7.85 -18.44 2.52
N ILE A 12 -7.21 -19.38 1.81
CA ILE A 12 -6.14 -19.05 0.86
C ILE A 12 -6.68 -18.52 -0.47
N ASN A 13 -7.79 -19.09 -0.98
CA ASN A 13 -8.39 -18.70 -2.25
C ASN A 13 -9.92 -18.67 -2.18
N SER A 14 -10.52 -17.62 -2.74
CA SER A 14 -11.97 -17.55 -2.95
C SER A 14 -12.30 -17.26 -4.41
N ASN A 15 -13.43 -17.76 -4.87
CA ASN A 15 -14.05 -17.26 -6.09
C ASN A 15 -14.70 -15.91 -5.76
N LYS A 16 -14.02 -14.83 -6.09
CA LYS A 16 -14.42 -13.46 -5.79
C LYS A 16 -15.74 -13.12 -6.48
N ASN A 17 -16.77 -12.84 -5.70
CA ASN A 17 -18.06 -12.36 -6.18
C ASN A 17 -18.48 -11.11 -5.40
N LEU A 18 -18.28 -9.94 -6.02
CA LEU A 18 -18.53 -8.64 -5.37
C LEU A 18 -20.02 -8.42 -5.03
N ASP A 19 -20.93 -8.88 -5.88
CA ASP A 19 -22.37 -8.70 -5.64
C ASP A 19 -22.84 -9.55 -4.46
N LEU A 20 -22.25 -10.73 -4.31
CA LEU A 20 -22.51 -11.58 -3.16
C LEU A 20 -21.97 -10.95 -1.87
N LEU A 21 -20.79 -10.32 -1.89
CA LEU A 21 -20.25 -9.64 -0.72
C LEU A 21 -21.12 -8.47 -0.25
N LYS A 22 -21.79 -7.76 -1.16
CA LYS A 22 -22.70 -6.65 -0.81
C LYS A 22 -23.87 -7.11 0.04
N ILE A 23 -24.40 -8.31 -0.17
CA ILE A 23 -25.53 -8.82 0.62
C ILE A 23 -25.19 -9.22 2.06
N PHE A 24 -23.90 -9.15 2.45
CA PHE A 24 -23.49 -9.24 3.85
C PHE A 24 -23.96 -8.05 4.68
N PHE A 25 -24.31 -6.95 4.04
CA PHE A 25 -24.75 -5.70 4.64
C PHE A 25 -26.17 -5.33 4.21
N THR A 26 -26.87 -4.58 5.04
CA THR A 26 -28.12 -3.91 4.62
C THR A 26 -27.83 -2.72 3.70
N LYS A 27 -28.83 -2.20 3.01
CA LYS A 27 -28.69 -0.99 2.17
C LYS A 27 -28.31 0.24 2.99
N GLU A 28 -28.85 0.35 4.20
CA GLU A 28 -28.56 1.42 5.16
C GLU A 28 -27.09 1.37 5.62
N GLU A 29 -26.59 0.17 5.94
CA GLU A 29 -25.19 -0.04 6.31
C GLU A 29 -24.24 0.30 5.16
N LEU A 30 -24.55 -0.13 3.93
CA LEU A 30 -23.74 0.23 2.75
C LEU A 30 -23.75 1.75 2.50
N SER A 31 -24.89 2.41 2.68
CA SER A 31 -24.99 3.87 2.57
C SER A 31 -24.17 4.57 3.66
N TYR A 32 -24.22 4.08 4.88
CA TYR A 32 -23.41 4.59 6.00
C TYR A 32 -21.91 4.46 5.70
N LEU A 33 -21.47 3.27 5.31
CA LEU A 33 -20.09 3.01 4.90
C LEU A 33 -19.67 3.93 3.74
N SER A 34 -20.47 4.00 2.68
CA SER A 34 -20.19 4.81 1.49
C SER A 34 -19.90 6.28 1.81
N ASN A 35 -20.74 6.88 2.65
CA ASN A 35 -20.65 8.31 2.97
C ASN A 35 -19.50 8.67 3.93
N LYS A 36 -19.01 7.70 4.71
CA LYS A 36 -17.94 7.91 5.70
C LYS A 36 -16.58 7.32 5.28
N SER A 37 -16.49 6.75 4.07
CA SER A 37 -15.27 6.09 3.60
C SER A 37 -14.47 6.94 2.64
N ILE A 38 -13.14 6.82 2.75
CA ILE A 38 -12.15 7.30 1.79
C ILE A 38 -11.42 6.10 1.23
N SER A 39 -11.59 5.81 -0.06
CA SER A 39 -10.85 4.75 -0.76
C SER A 39 -9.55 5.27 -1.35
N ILE A 40 -8.45 4.57 -1.08
CA ILE A 40 -7.13 4.91 -1.59
C ILE A 40 -6.75 3.90 -2.66
N VAL A 41 -6.60 4.38 -3.89
CA VAL A 41 -6.16 3.61 -5.07
C VAL A 41 -4.85 4.15 -5.62
N GLY A 42 -4.16 3.36 -6.41
CA GLY A 42 -2.92 3.75 -7.07
C GLY A 42 -1.99 2.56 -7.27
N THR A 43 -0.87 2.78 -7.93
CA THR A 43 0.15 1.75 -8.09
C THR A 43 1.05 1.70 -6.86
N ASN A 44 1.70 2.81 -6.51
CA ASN A 44 2.55 2.96 -5.35
C ASN A 44 1.99 4.01 -4.38
N GLY A 45 2.44 4.01 -3.11
CA GLY A 45 2.07 5.03 -2.14
C GLY A 45 0.74 4.83 -1.41
N LYS A 46 -0.11 3.88 -1.81
CA LYS A 46 -1.42 3.62 -1.18
C LYS A 46 -1.33 3.48 0.34
N THR A 47 -0.51 2.54 0.81
CA THR A 47 -0.34 2.27 2.25
C THR A 47 0.18 3.49 2.99
N SER A 48 1.14 4.22 2.40
CA SER A 48 1.70 5.45 3.01
C SER A 48 0.65 6.54 3.14
N THR A 49 -0.09 6.83 2.05
CA THR A 49 -1.17 7.82 2.05
C THR A 49 -2.28 7.46 3.04
N ALA A 50 -2.74 6.20 3.04
CA ALA A 50 -3.74 5.72 3.98
C ALA A 50 -3.29 5.90 5.45
N ASN A 51 -2.04 5.55 5.76
CA ASN A 51 -1.47 5.74 7.08
C ASN A 51 -1.33 7.22 7.46
N TYR A 52 -0.93 8.08 6.54
CA TYR A 52 -0.83 9.51 6.81
C TYR A 52 -2.20 10.16 7.04
N ILE A 53 -3.23 9.81 6.25
CA ILE A 53 -4.60 10.24 6.53
C ILE A 53 -5.00 9.80 7.96
N TYR A 54 -4.80 8.53 8.30
CA TYR A 54 -5.12 8.02 9.62
C TYR A 54 -4.38 8.76 10.74
N LYS A 55 -3.07 8.98 10.62
CA LYS A 55 -2.26 9.70 11.61
C LYS A 55 -2.69 11.16 11.77
N LEU A 56 -2.99 11.85 10.67
CA LEU A 56 -3.51 13.23 10.69
C LEU A 56 -4.86 13.31 11.40
N LEU A 57 -5.76 12.36 11.15
CA LEU A 57 -7.05 12.27 11.87
C LEU A 57 -6.86 11.93 13.35
N CYS A 58 -5.89 11.09 13.70
CA CYS A 58 -5.51 10.82 15.10
C CYS A 58 -5.07 12.09 15.82
N LYS A 59 -4.24 12.93 15.19
CA LYS A 59 -3.80 14.22 15.76
C LYS A 59 -4.95 15.19 16.02
N GLN A 60 -6.02 15.11 15.22
CA GLN A 60 -7.25 15.89 15.38
C GLN A 60 -8.29 15.21 16.29
N ASP A 61 -7.96 14.09 16.90
CA ASP A 61 -8.83 13.31 17.78
C ASP A 61 -10.13 12.80 17.09
N ILE A 62 -10.11 12.64 15.76
CA ILE A 62 -11.24 12.17 14.95
C ILE A 62 -11.31 10.65 15.00
N PRO A 63 -12.45 10.06 15.46
CA PRO A 63 -12.63 8.60 15.50
C PRO A 63 -12.52 7.98 14.12
N SER A 64 -11.50 7.15 13.91
CA SER A 64 -11.19 6.62 12.58
C SER A 64 -10.81 5.16 12.62
N LEU A 65 -11.10 4.45 11.53
CA LEU A 65 -10.62 3.10 11.25
C LEU A 65 -9.80 3.10 9.98
N LEU A 66 -8.67 2.43 10.01
CA LEU A 66 -7.79 2.21 8.87
C LEU A 66 -7.81 0.73 8.48
N PHE A 67 -8.02 0.47 7.19
CA PHE A 67 -7.82 -0.85 6.57
C PHE A 67 -6.69 -0.77 5.54
N THR A 68 -5.65 -1.60 5.70
CA THR A 68 -4.48 -1.66 4.80
C THR A 68 -4.12 -3.09 4.43
N SER A 69 -3.39 -3.26 3.32
CA SER A 69 -2.87 -4.56 2.90
C SER A 69 -1.64 -4.45 1.99
N PRO A 70 -0.76 -5.49 2.00
CA PRO A 70 -0.71 -6.57 2.96
C PRO A 70 -0.11 -6.12 4.30
N HIS A 71 -0.11 -6.99 5.31
CA HIS A 71 0.67 -6.81 6.53
C HIS A 71 2.13 -7.25 6.33
N LEU A 72 3.01 -6.85 7.24
CA LEU A 72 4.41 -7.29 7.29
C LEU A 72 4.56 -8.54 8.15
N VAL A 73 4.06 -8.52 9.37
CA VAL A 73 4.23 -9.58 10.37
C VAL A 73 2.91 -10.17 10.80
N SER A 74 1.92 -9.34 11.16
CA SER A 74 0.67 -9.79 11.77
C SER A 74 -0.57 -9.24 11.04
N TYR A 75 -1.61 -10.06 10.91
CA TYR A 75 -2.91 -9.65 10.38
C TYR A 75 -3.50 -8.43 11.10
N GLN A 76 -3.16 -8.23 12.38
CA GLN A 76 -3.62 -7.09 13.18
C GLN A 76 -3.17 -5.73 12.62
N GLU A 77 -2.08 -5.69 11.86
CA GLU A 77 -1.61 -4.47 11.17
C GLU A 77 -2.63 -3.95 10.15
N ARG A 78 -3.49 -4.85 9.62
CA ARG A 78 -4.42 -4.51 8.54
C ARG A 78 -5.63 -3.69 8.98
N ILE A 79 -6.04 -3.80 10.25
CA ILE A 79 -7.20 -3.10 10.79
C ILE A 79 -6.77 -2.37 12.06
N ARG A 80 -6.83 -1.05 12.05
CA ARG A 80 -6.44 -0.22 13.19
C ARG A 80 -7.47 0.86 13.48
N SER A 81 -7.73 1.13 14.76
CA SER A 81 -8.59 2.22 15.21
C SER A 81 -7.88 3.06 16.24
N ASN A 82 -8.11 4.37 16.26
CA ASN A 82 -7.52 5.30 17.22
C ASN A 82 -8.36 5.47 18.49
N LYS A 83 -9.53 4.86 18.57
CA LYS A 83 -10.46 5.07 19.69
C LYS A 83 -10.84 3.79 20.43
N LYS A 84 -10.92 2.68 19.71
CA LYS A 84 -11.46 1.43 20.26
C LYS A 84 -10.66 0.23 19.75
N GLU A 85 -10.61 -0.82 20.53
CA GLU A 85 -9.99 -2.08 20.16
C GLU A 85 -10.78 -2.78 19.03
N ILE A 86 -10.06 -3.40 18.10
CA ILE A 86 -10.64 -4.14 16.99
C ILE A 86 -11.10 -5.52 17.45
N ARG A 87 -12.36 -5.83 17.17
CA ARG A 87 -13.00 -7.10 17.50
C ARG A 87 -12.90 -8.02 16.29
N TYR A 88 -12.09 -9.06 16.38
CA TYR A 88 -11.95 -10.03 15.30
C TYR A 88 -12.85 -11.24 15.49
N ILE A 89 -12.86 -11.77 16.70
CA ILE A 89 -13.53 -13.03 17.05
C ILE A 89 -15.06 -12.89 16.99
N ASP A 90 -15.58 -11.73 17.35
CA ASP A 90 -17.04 -11.45 17.41
C ASP A 90 -17.74 -11.64 16.06
N TYR A 91 -17.00 -11.54 14.95
CA TYR A 91 -17.56 -11.63 13.60
C TYR A 91 -17.33 -12.98 12.91
N ILE A 92 -16.57 -13.91 13.51
CA ILE A 92 -16.27 -15.22 12.91
C ILE A 92 -17.56 -15.99 12.63
N GLU A 93 -18.47 -16.06 13.63
CA GLU A 93 -19.71 -16.81 13.51
C GLU A 93 -20.62 -16.23 12.39
N SER A 94 -20.75 -14.91 12.34
CA SER A 94 -21.55 -14.26 11.29
C SER A 94 -20.99 -14.48 9.88
N ILE A 95 -19.66 -14.54 9.75
CA ILE A 95 -18.98 -14.83 8.49
C ILE A 95 -19.19 -16.29 8.09
N GLU A 96 -19.04 -17.24 9.02
CA GLU A 96 -19.28 -18.66 8.76
C GLU A 96 -20.73 -18.93 8.39
N ASP A 97 -21.68 -18.29 9.04
CA ASP A 97 -23.10 -18.38 8.71
C ASP A 97 -23.41 -17.79 7.34
N PHE A 98 -22.75 -16.70 6.97
CA PHE A 98 -22.86 -16.11 5.65
C PHE A 98 -22.30 -17.05 4.57
N GLU A 99 -21.11 -17.60 4.78
CA GLU A 99 -20.48 -18.59 3.90
C GLU A 99 -21.40 -19.80 3.69
N LYS A 100 -21.91 -20.36 4.79
CA LYS A 100 -22.77 -21.54 4.77
C LYS A 100 -24.11 -21.30 4.05
N ARG A 101 -24.75 -20.14 4.30
CA ARG A 101 -26.02 -19.79 3.65
C ARG A 101 -25.89 -19.57 2.15
N ASN A 102 -24.75 -19.14 1.67
CA ASN A 102 -24.50 -18.81 0.28
C ASN A 102 -23.64 -19.85 -0.47
N ASP A 103 -23.30 -20.96 0.21
CA ASP A 103 -22.42 -22.02 -0.34
C ASP A 103 -21.11 -21.48 -0.94
N ILE A 104 -20.42 -20.64 -0.16
CA ILE A 104 -19.13 -20.01 -0.56
C ILE A 104 -18.08 -20.14 0.52
N ARG A 105 -16.83 -19.91 0.14
CA ARG A 105 -15.72 -19.68 1.05
C ARG A 105 -15.07 -18.34 0.72
N LEU A 106 -15.01 -17.43 1.70
CA LEU A 106 -14.34 -16.15 1.56
C LEU A 106 -12.82 -16.32 1.63
N GLY A 107 -12.09 -15.53 0.86
CA GLY A 107 -10.65 -15.45 0.95
C GLY A 107 -10.18 -14.67 2.17
N TYR A 108 -8.87 -14.71 2.40
CA TYR A 108 -8.22 -14.01 3.50
C TYR A 108 -8.51 -12.50 3.49
N PHE A 109 -8.40 -11.88 2.31
CA PHE A 109 -8.61 -10.45 2.15
C PHE A 109 -10.08 -10.05 2.37
N GLU A 110 -11.01 -10.78 1.74
CA GLU A 110 -12.45 -10.56 1.89
C GLU A 110 -12.88 -10.68 3.34
N THR A 111 -12.42 -11.72 4.03
CA THR A 111 -12.75 -11.96 5.45
C THR A 111 -12.31 -10.79 6.34
N LEU A 112 -11.06 -10.35 6.23
CA LEU A 112 -10.57 -9.21 7.01
C LEU A 112 -11.26 -7.89 6.65
N PHE A 113 -11.61 -7.71 5.37
CA PHE A 113 -12.33 -6.53 4.94
C PHE A 113 -13.75 -6.47 5.52
N LEU A 114 -14.48 -7.59 5.53
CA LEU A 114 -15.80 -7.66 6.19
C LEU A 114 -15.70 -7.41 7.70
N ILE A 115 -14.68 -7.95 8.37
CA ILE A 115 -14.39 -7.67 9.79
C ILE A 115 -14.14 -6.18 10.00
N ALA A 116 -13.37 -5.51 9.12
CA ALA A 116 -13.11 -4.08 9.20
C ALA A 116 -14.41 -3.27 9.07
N CYS A 117 -15.25 -3.60 8.08
CA CYS A 117 -16.53 -2.93 7.86
C CYS A 117 -17.47 -3.08 9.07
N ARG A 118 -17.56 -4.28 9.65
CA ARG A 118 -18.37 -4.50 10.87
C ARG A 118 -17.84 -3.70 12.05
N ASN A 119 -16.52 -3.73 12.30
CA ASN A 119 -15.94 -2.89 13.35
C ASN A 119 -16.26 -1.42 13.14
N PHE A 120 -16.16 -0.91 11.90
CA PHE A 120 -16.46 0.50 11.62
C PHE A 120 -17.91 0.87 11.98
N ILE A 121 -18.87 0.01 11.61
CA ILE A 121 -20.29 0.21 11.91
C ILE A 121 -20.55 0.12 13.42
N ASP A 122 -20.15 -0.97 14.06
CA ASP A 122 -20.50 -1.28 15.44
C ASP A 122 -19.77 -0.40 16.46
N LEU A 123 -18.62 0.16 16.10
CA LEU A 123 -17.87 1.12 16.91
C LEU A 123 -18.31 2.57 16.66
N GLU A 124 -19.21 2.82 15.71
CA GLU A 124 -19.76 4.13 15.35
C GLU A 124 -18.68 5.18 15.06
N LEU A 125 -17.66 4.79 14.26
CA LEU A 125 -16.54 5.67 13.95
C LEU A 125 -16.92 6.68 12.84
N ASP A 126 -16.12 7.76 12.72
CA ASP A 126 -16.44 8.88 11.84
C ASP A 126 -15.85 8.76 10.45
N VAL A 127 -14.64 8.21 10.32
CA VAL A 127 -13.92 8.09 9.04
C VAL A 127 -13.36 6.69 8.85
N PHE A 128 -13.69 6.06 7.73
CA PHE A 128 -13.14 4.78 7.33
C PHE A 128 -12.17 4.96 6.18
N ILE A 129 -10.87 4.77 6.44
CA ILE A 129 -9.79 4.87 5.46
C ILE A 129 -9.54 3.46 4.90
N ILE A 130 -9.70 3.28 3.59
CA ILE A 130 -9.68 1.98 2.92
C ILE A 130 -8.61 1.96 1.85
N GLU A 131 -7.55 1.19 2.05
CA GLU A 131 -6.59 0.87 1.00
C GLU A 131 -7.14 -0.23 0.09
N ALA A 132 -7.25 0.02 -1.21
CA ALA A 132 -7.56 -1.02 -2.20
C ALA A 132 -6.41 -2.03 -2.30
N GLY A 133 -6.73 -3.32 -2.44
CA GLY A 133 -5.74 -4.37 -2.61
C GLY A 133 -5.04 -4.27 -3.95
N ILE A 134 -5.75 -4.59 -5.04
CA ILE A 134 -5.26 -4.55 -6.42
C ILE A 134 -6.32 -3.91 -7.32
N GLY A 135 -5.91 -2.93 -8.13
CA GLY A 135 -6.83 -2.28 -9.06
C GLY A 135 -7.76 -1.28 -8.39
N GLY A 136 -9.05 -1.44 -8.57
CA GLY A 136 -10.10 -0.60 -8.02
C GLY A 136 -11.48 -1.18 -8.30
N ARG A 137 -11.99 -1.07 -9.53
CA ARG A 137 -13.36 -1.50 -9.92
C ARG A 137 -13.69 -2.94 -9.52
N LEU A 138 -12.75 -3.84 -9.72
CA LEU A 138 -12.87 -5.25 -9.37
C LEU A 138 -12.24 -5.60 -8.02
N ASP A 139 -11.78 -4.62 -7.25
CA ASP A 139 -11.28 -4.86 -5.90
C ASP A 139 -12.42 -5.14 -4.92
N THR A 140 -12.16 -5.96 -3.92
CA THR A 140 -13.14 -6.28 -2.87
C THR A 140 -13.65 -5.01 -2.17
N THR A 141 -12.81 -4.01 -2.01
CA THR A 141 -13.17 -2.76 -1.33
C THR A 141 -14.14 -1.90 -2.11
N SER A 142 -14.31 -2.15 -3.42
CA SER A 142 -15.26 -1.42 -4.29
C SER A 142 -16.72 -1.61 -3.88
N ILE A 143 -17.05 -2.67 -3.12
CA ILE A 143 -18.41 -2.92 -2.65
C ILE A 143 -18.97 -1.76 -1.79
N ILE A 144 -18.09 -0.97 -1.19
CA ILE A 144 -18.47 0.16 -0.32
C ILE A 144 -18.96 1.36 -1.13
N ASN A 145 -18.52 1.53 -2.37
CA ASN A 145 -18.85 2.71 -3.19
C ASN A 145 -18.53 4.02 -2.48
N SER A 146 -17.30 4.18 -2.01
CA SER A 146 -16.86 5.36 -1.23
C SER A 146 -17.14 6.68 -1.95
N SER A 147 -17.61 7.68 -1.22
CA SER A 147 -17.85 9.03 -1.76
C SER A 147 -16.57 9.83 -1.96
N GLY A 148 -15.51 9.54 -1.20
CA GLY A 148 -14.19 10.13 -1.34
C GLY A 148 -13.20 9.11 -1.89
N VAL A 149 -12.40 9.51 -2.89
CA VAL A 149 -11.37 8.65 -3.49
C VAL A 149 -10.05 9.41 -3.59
N VAL A 150 -8.95 8.75 -3.28
CA VAL A 150 -7.59 9.26 -3.45
C VAL A 150 -6.84 8.38 -4.44
N LEU A 151 -6.40 8.93 -5.55
CA LEU A 151 -5.53 8.29 -6.54
C LEU A 151 -4.09 8.73 -6.30
N THR A 152 -3.24 7.85 -5.80
CA THR A 152 -1.85 8.22 -5.48
C THR A 152 -1.00 8.46 -6.74
N ASN A 153 -0.98 7.48 -7.63
CA ASN A 153 -0.31 7.54 -8.93
C ASN A 153 -0.75 6.40 -9.85
N VAL A 154 -0.31 6.45 -11.11
CA VAL A 154 -0.55 5.41 -12.11
C VAL A 154 0.79 4.93 -12.68
N GLY A 155 1.01 3.63 -12.65
CA GLY A 155 2.21 2.99 -13.19
C GLY A 155 1.95 1.52 -13.52
N TYR A 156 2.88 0.90 -14.23
CA TYR A 156 2.80 -0.51 -14.57
C TYR A 156 3.03 -1.38 -13.33
N ASP A 157 2.02 -2.15 -12.97
CA ASP A 157 2.06 -3.24 -12.01
C ASP A 157 0.80 -4.10 -12.21
N HIS A 158 0.86 -5.40 -11.97
CA HIS A 158 -0.26 -6.34 -12.12
C HIS A 158 -0.95 -6.27 -13.50
N GLN A 159 -0.16 -6.15 -14.59
CA GLN A 159 -0.68 -6.01 -15.95
C GLN A 159 -1.54 -7.21 -16.39
N ASP A 160 -1.23 -8.40 -15.87
CA ASP A 160 -2.01 -9.62 -16.03
C ASP A 160 -3.47 -9.50 -15.55
N ILE A 161 -3.74 -8.55 -14.65
CA ILE A 161 -5.06 -8.32 -14.04
C ILE A 161 -5.68 -6.98 -14.48
N LEU A 162 -4.85 -5.93 -14.57
CA LEU A 162 -5.33 -4.55 -14.72
C LEU A 162 -5.32 -4.03 -16.15
N GLY A 163 -4.65 -4.75 -17.08
CA GLY A 163 -4.50 -4.36 -18.47
C GLY A 163 -3.08 -3.95 -18.84
N ASP A 164 -2.84 -3.85 -20.15
CA ASP A 164 -1.51 -3.66 -20.72
C ASP A 164 -1.11 -2.18 -20.91
N SER A 165 -2.08 -1.26 -20.78
CA SER A 165 -1.87 0.18 -20.93
C SER A 165 -2.06 0.94 -19.62
N LEU A 166 -1.41 2.10 -19.50
CA LEU A 166 -1.59 2.99 -18.33
C LEU A 166 -3.02 3.53 -18.25
N GLU A 167 -3.69 3.70 -19.39
CA GLU A 167 -5.08 4.13 -19.48
C GLU A 167 -6.04 3.07 -18.90
N GLU A 168 -5.85 1.80 -19.23
CA GLU A 168 -6.64 0.70 -18.66
C GLU A 168 -6.43 0.60 -17.14
N ILE A 169 -5.17 0.67 -16.70
CA ILE A 169 -4.82 0.67 -15.28
C ILE A 169 -5.45 1.88 -14.55
N LEU A 170 -5.45 3.06 -15.18
CA LEU A 170 -6.09 4.26 -14.65
C LEU A 170 -7.59 4.04 -14.49
N LEU A 171 -8.26 3.58 -15.56
CA LEU A 171 -9.71 3.33 -15.55
C LEU A 171 -10.11 2.34 -14.46
N GLU A 172 -9.38 1.24 -14.34
CA GLU A 172 -9.63 0.26 -13.29
C GLU A 172 -9.55 0.88 -11.89
N LYS A 173 -8.64 1.82 -11.68
CA LYS A 173 -8.45 2.49 -10.38
C LYS A 173 -9.53 3.52 -10.08
N ILE A 174 -9.83 4.43 -11.01
CA ILE A 174 -10.80 5.51 -10.76
C ILE A 174 -12.24 5.02 -10.68
N HIS A 175 -12.55 3.83 -11.21
CA HIS A 175 -13.86 3.20 -11.10
C HIS A 175 -14.01 2.29 -9.87
N ILE A 176 -13.23 2.51 -8.82
CA ILE A 176 -13.42 1.80 -7.53
C ILE A 176 -14.78 2.09 -6.91
N SER A 177 -15.40 3.20 -7.27
CA SER A 177 -16.71 3.60 -6.80
C SER A 177 -17.51 4.23 -7.93
N ASN A 178 -18.82 3.95 -7.95
CA ASN A 178 -19.79 4.64 -8.81
C ASN A 178 -20.45 5.84 -8.10
N ASN A 179 -20.10 6.11 -6.84
CA ASN A 179 -20.66 7.19 -6.02
C ASN A 179 -19.62 8.23 -5.63
N ILE A 180 -18.56 8.39 -6.41
CA ILE A 180 -17.51 9.38 -6.14
C ILE A 180 -18.13 10.77 -6.16
N LYS A 181 -17.91 11.55 -5.11
CA LYS A 181 -18.23 12.98 -5.03
C LYS A 181 -16.96 13.83 -5.16
N THR A 182 -15.86 13.34 -4.59
CA THR A 182 -14.56 14.00 -4.59
C THR A 182 -13.46 13.02 -4.91
N LEU A 183 -12.64 13.36 -5.90
CA LEU A 183 -11.42 12.64 -6.27
C LEU A 183 -10.20 13.55 -6.04
N VAL A 184 -9.24 13.08 -5.25
CA VAL A 184 -7.97 13.77 -5.03
C VAL A 184 -6.84 12.95 -5.66
N CYS A 185 -6.07 13.58 -6.54
CA CYS A 185 -5.02 12.93 -7.30
C CYS A 185 -3.64 13.40 -6.88
N GLY A 186 -2.72 12.45 -6.68
CA GLY A 186 -1.29 12.70 -6.53
C GLY A 186 -0.63 13.09 -7.85
N GLU A 187 0.66 12.81 -7.97
CA GLU A 187 1.42 13.11 -9.19
C GLU A 187 1.00 12.16 -10.33
N ILE A 188 0.36 12.71 -11.35
CA ILE A 188 -0.08 12.01 -12.56
C ILE A 188 0.21 12.85 -13.82
N SER A 189 0.34 12.19 -14.98
CA SER A 189 0.63 12.88 -16.24
C SER A 189 -0.52 13.79 -16.70
N ASP A 190 -0.19 14.85 -17.46
CA ASP A 190 -1.21 15.76 -18.01
C ASP A 190 -2.23 15.05 -18.92
N ASN A 191 -1.83 13.99 -19.61
CA ASN A 191 -2.75 13.18 -20.39
C ASN A 191 -3.76 12.47 -19.48
N HIS A 192 -3.30 11.89 -18.38
CA HIS A 192 -4.19 11.25 -17.40
C HIS A 192 -5.12 12.25 -16.71
N LYS A 193 -4.64 13.48 -16.39
CA LYS A 193 -5.51 14.55 -15.85
C LYS A 193 -6.64 14.89 -16.78
N LYS A 194 -6.32 15.12 -18.07
CA LYS A 194 -7.33 15.41 -19.10
C LYS A 194 -8.33 14.27 -19.24
N TYR A 195 -7.83 13.03 -19.17
CA TYR A 195 -8.67 11.84 -19.25
C TYR A 195 -9.63 11.76 -18.06
N ILE A 196 -9.12 11.90 -16.83
CA ILE A 196 -9.92 11.89 -15.59
C ILE A 196 -10.97 13.01 -15.63
N SER A 197 -10.57 14.24 -15.97
CA SER A 197 -11.49 15.40 -16.03
C SER A 197 -12.61 15.22 -17.05
N LYS A 198 -12.36 14.47 -18.13
CA LYS A 198 -13.37 14.12 -19.13
C LYS A 198 -14.31 13.02 -18.63
N GLU A 199 -13.75 11.96 -18.07
CA GLU A 199 -14.47 10.77 -17.60
C GLU A 199 -15.35 11.08 -16.38
N LEU A 200 -14.82 11.85 -15.45
CA LEU A 200 -15.48 12.18 -14.18
C LEU A 200 -15.86 13.67 -14.09
N ASN A 201 -16.38 14.25 -15.17
CA ASN A 201 -16.69 15.67 -15.28
C ASN A 201 -17.82 16.19 -14.37
N HIS A 202 -18.47 15.30 -13.65
CA HIS A 202 -19.64 15.58 -12.78
C HIS A 202 -19.29 15.58 -11.29
N ILE A 203 -18.01 15.41 -10.92
CA ILE A 203 -17.54 15.39 -9.53
C ILE A 203 -16.48 16.48 -9.27
N SER A 204 -16.15 16.71 -7.98
CA SER A 204 -15.01 17.54 -7.60
C SER A 204 -13.70 16.77 -7.82
N ILE A 205 -12.74 17.37 -8.54
CA ILE A 205 -11.43 16.79 -8.79
C ILE A 205 -10.37 17.78 -8.38
N SER A 206 -9.40 17.34 -7.58
CA SER A 206 -8.25 18.12 -7.12
C SER A 206 -6.95 17.41 -7.45
N PHE A 207 -5.97 18.14 -7.96
CA PHE A 207 -4.65 17.63 -8.29
C PHE A 207 -3.60 18.20 -7.32
N LEU A 208 -2.73 17.36 -6.77
CA LEU A 208 -1.70 17.73 -5.79
C LEU A 208 -0.89 18.99 -6.21
N GLU A 209 -0.53 19.10 -7.47
CA GLU A 209 0.27 20.22 -8.00
C GLU A 209 -0.44 21.58 -8.03
N GLU A 210 -1.77 21.61 -7.86
CA GLU A 210 -2.55 22.86 -7.78
C GLU A 210 -2.38 23.53 -6.42
N TYR A 211 -1.89 22.82 -5.41
CA TYR A 211 -1.71 23.29 -4.03
C TYR A 211 -0.29 23.81 -3.82
N LYS A 212 -0.05 25.06 -4.29
CA LYS A 212 1.27 25.71 -4.31
C LYS A 212 1.85 26.02 -2.93
N ASP A 213 1.01 26.08 -1.91
CA ASP A 213 1.42 26.40 -0.53
C ASP A 213 2.13 25.21 0.15
N TYR A 214 1.97 24.02 -0.40
CA TYR A 214 2.73 22.87 0.05
C TYR A 214 4.07 22.81 -0.67
N PRO A 215 5.21 22.74 0.04
CA PRO A 215 6.55 22.72 -0.57
C PRO A 215 6.79 21.41 -1.30
N LEU A 216 6.16 21.27 -2.48
CA LEU A 216 6.43 20.20 -3.43
C LEU A 216 7.85 20.38 -3.96
N GLY A 217 8.65 19.34 -3.94
CA GLY A 217 9.90 19.39 -4.67
C GLY A 217 11.16 18.95 -3.94
N ASN A 218 11.05 18.42 -2.75
CA ASN A 218 12.22 17.80 -2.09
C ASN A 218 12.56 16.40 -2.63
N ASN A 219 11.91 15.96 -3.72
CA ASN A 219 12.11 14.62 -4.30
C ASN A 219 11.97 13.49 -3.25
N ASP A 220 11.11 13.69 -2.24
CA ASP A 220 10.85 12.73 -1.18
C ASP A 220 9.37 12.31 -1.24
N PHE A 221 9.14 11.08 -1.70
CA PHE A 221 7.78 10.55 -1.83
C PHE A 221 7.01 10.50 -0.50
N ARG A 222 7.69 10.51 0.65
CA ARG A 222 7.03 10.53 1.96
C ARG A 222 6.35 11.87 2.17
N VAL A 223 7.02 12.94 1.78
CA VAL A 223 6.48 14.31 1.82
C VAL A 223 5.31 14.45 0.86
N GLU A 224 5.46 13.97 -0.38
CA GLU A 224 4.42 14.01 -1.41
C GLU A 224 3.16 13.26 -0.96
N ASN A 225 3.31 12.04 -0.40
CA ASN A 225 2.17 11.26 0.12
C ASN A 225 1.52 11.92 1.35
N LEU A 226 2.29 12.60 2.21
CA LEU A 226 1.73 13.31 3.36
C LEU A 226 0.91 14.52 2.92
N TYR A 227 1.38 15.31 1.95
CA TYR A 227 0.61 16.43 1.41
C TYR A 227 -0.65 15.97 0.68
N LEU A 228 -0.55 14.90 -0.12
CA LEU A 228 -1.73 14.28 -0.74
C LEU A 228 -2.76 13.86 0.32
N SER A 229 -2.30 13.37 1.46
CA SER A 229 -3.16 12.97 2.58
C SER A 229 -3.85 14.16 3.22
N ALA A 230 -3.14 15.27 3.40
CA ALA A 230 -3.70 16.49 3.96
C ALA A 230 -4.77 17.09 3.03
N ILE A 231 -4.46 17.21 1.74
CA ILE A 231 -5.42 17.68 0.72
C ILE A 231 -6.66 16.78 0.67
N ALA A 232 -6.46 15.45 0.76
CA ALA A 232 -7.59 14.52 0.79
C ALA A 232 -8.52 14.75 2.00
N ILE A 233 -7.97 15.05 3.17
CA ILE A 233 -8.76 15.37 4.36
C ILE A 233 -9.50 16.71 4.16
N GLU A 234 -8.83 17.74 3.62
CA GLU A 234 -9.44 19.04 3.38
C GLU A 234 -10.57 18.96 2.35
N GLU A 235 -10.34 18.33 1.20
CA GLU A 235 -11.29 18.27 0.10
C GLU A 235 -12.46 17.30 0.34
N ILE A 236 -12.21 16.15 0.99
CA ILE A 236 -13.23 15.12 1.19
C ILE A 236 -14.01 15.35 2.49
N LEU A 237 -13.32 15.76 3.56
CA LEU A 237 -13.93 15.92 4.88
C LEU A 237 -14.21 17.37 5.27
N GLY A 238 -13.73 18.35 4.50
CA GLY A 238 -13.86 19.78 4.81
C GLY A 238 -13.08 20.20 6.08
N LYS A 239 -12.04 19.45 6.47
CA LYS A 239 -11.28 19.67 7.71
C LYS A 239 -9.89 20.19 7.38
N LYS A 240 -9.53 21.36 7.90
CA LYS A 240 -8.19 21.92 7.74
C LYS A 240 -7.16 21.16 8.56
N ILE A 241 -5.98 20.94 7.99
CA ILE A 241 -4.83 20.32 8.64
C ILE A 241 -3.82 21.36 9.07
N ASN A 242 -3.29 21.20 10.28
CA ASN A 242 -2.25 22.07 10.80
C ASN A 242 -0.87 21.62 10.31
N GLU A 243 -0.09 22.49 9.69
CA GLU A 243 1.26 22.19 9.19
C GLU A 243 2.24 21.75 10.29
N VAL A 244 2.01 22.12 11.54
CA VAL A 244 2.84 21.68 12.68
C VAL A 244 2.81 20.16 12.81
N ASP A 245 1.69 19.53 12.49
CA ASP A 245 1.53 18.08 12.57
C ASP A 245 2.36 17.32 11.53
N PHE A 246 2.74 17.97 10.43
CA PHE A 246 3.51 17.31 9.35
C PHE A 246 4.90 16.87 9.77
N LYS A 247 5.64 17.70 10.53
CA LYS A 247 6.99 17.34 10.99
C LYS A 247 6.97 16.13 11.92
N ASP A 248 6.00 16.10 12.83
CA ASP A 248 5.84 15.00 13.75
C ASP A 248 5.55 13.69 13.00
N ILE A 249 4.61 13.74 12.04
CA ILE A 249 4.19 12.57 11.27
C ILE A 249 5.32 12.05 10.36
N LEU A 250 6.11 12.95 9.75
CA LEU A 250 7.27 12.53 8.93
C LEU A 250 8.38 11.90 9.78
N ASN A 251 8.53 12.31 11.04
CA ASN A 251 9.47 11.71 11.97
C ASN A 251 9.01 10.33 12.45
N GLU A 252 7.71 10.08 12.46
CA GLU A 252 7.13 8.77 12.73
C GLU A 252 7.26 7.89 11.50
N GLN A 253 8.28 7.04 11.46
CA GLN A 253 8.52 6.17 10.31
C GLN A 253 7.35 5.20 10.08
N LEU A 254 7.05 4.94 8.81
CA LEU A 254 6.12 3.89 8.41
C LEU A 254 6.89 2.59 8.21
N GLU A 255 6.41 1.52 8.80
CA GLU A 255 7.05 0.22 8.73
C GLU A 255 7.14 -0.29 7.30
N GLY A 256 8.37 -0.70 6.89
CA GLY A 256 8.65 -1.19 5.55
C GLY A 256 8.44 -0.16 4.43
N ARG A 257 8.46 1.15 4.74
CA ARG A 257 8.34 2.24 3.79
C ARG A 257 9.42 3.29 4.04
N PHE A 258 10.56 3.15 3.37
CA PHE A 258 11.76 3.94 3.62
C PHE A 258 12.11 4.00 5.10
N GLU A 259 11.96 2.87 5.77
CA GLU A 259 12.18 2.74 7.22
C GLU A 259 13.67 2.68 7.53
N ILE A 260 14.19 3.71 8.19
CA ILE A 260 15.59 3.78 8.62
C ILE A 260 15.71 3.02 9.94
N ILE A 261 16.41 1.87 9.90
CA ILE A 261 16.60 0.98 11.05
C ILE A 261 17.99 1.09 11.67
N GLY A 262 18.88 1.89 11.07
CA GLY A 262 20.21 2.18 11.56
C GLY A 262 20.74 3.46 10.94
N ASN A 263 21.47 4.27 11.71
CA ASN A 263 22.02 5.56 11.25
C ASN A 263 23.52 5.51 10.94
N ASP A 264 24.26 4.62 11.57
CA ASP A 264 25.70 4.44 11.33
C ASP A 264 26.11 2.97 11.58
N PRO A 265 26.26 2.17 10.53
CA PRO A 265 25.96 2.48 9.12
C PRO A 265 24.47 2.70 8.86
N VAL A 266 24.16 3.51 7.86
CA VAL A 266 22.76 3.71 7.43
C VAL A 266 22.19 2.38 6.94
N LYS A 267 21.10 1.94 7.55
CA LYS A 267 20.33 0.76 7.12
C LYS A 267 18.89 1.13 6.87
N ILE A 268 18.36 0.75 5.71
CA ILE A 268 16.99 1.07 5.29
C ILE A 268 16.30 -0.20 4.84
N ILE A 269 15.03 -0.33 5.18
CA ILE A 269 14.14 -1.38 4.66
C ILE A 269 12.95 -0.74 3.93
N ASP A 270 12.61 -1.28 2.74
CA ASP A 270 11.52 -0.76 1.93
C ASP A 270 10.86 -1.86 1.08
N GLY A 271 9.54 -1.83 0.99
CA GLY A 271 8.74 -2.80 0.26
C GLY A 271 8.57 -2.52 -1.24
N ALA A 272 9.27 -1.56 -1.84
CA ALA A 272 9.22 -1.30 -3.27
C ALA A 272 9.66 -2.54 -4.07
N HIS A 273 8.83 -2.93 -5.05
CA HIS A 273 8.95 -4.19 -5.78
C HIS A 273 8.60 -4.08 -7.27
N ASN A 274 8.39 -2.87 -7.76
CA ASN A 274 8.24 -2.54 -9.18
C ASN A 274 9.19 -1.40 -9.56
N ILE A 275 9.44 -1.25 -10.87
CA ILE A 275 10.45 -0.30 -11.35
C ILE A 275 10.15 1.14 -10.96
N SER A 276 8.88 1.57 -10.96
CA SER A 276 8.53 2.94 -10.57
C SER A 276 8.76 3.19 -9.08
N GLY A 277 8.41 2.23 -8.21
CA GLY A 277 8.69 2.28 -6.77
C GLY A 277 10.19 2.34 -6.48
N ILE A 278 10.99 1.50 -7.14
CA ILE A 278 12.46 1.51 -6.99
C ILE A 278 13.08 2.83 -7.45
N LYS A 279 12.62 3.40 -8.57
CA LYS A 279 13.08 4.71 -9.05
C LYS A 279 12.76 5.82 -8.05
N THR A 280 11.56 5.82 -7.52
CA THR A 280 11.11 6.78 -6.50
C THR A 280 11.89 6.62 -5.20
N PHE A 281 12.07 5.39 -4.71
CA PHE A 281 12.92 5.08 -3.57
C PHE A 281 14.35 5.62 -3.77
N TYR A 282 14.97 5.32 -4.92
CA TYR A 282 16.33 5.77 -5.22
C TYR A 282 16.46 7.30 -5.32
N LYS A 283 15.44 7.98 -5.83
CA LYS A 283 15.37 9.45 -5.87
C LYS A 283 15.38 10.02 -4.45
N THR A 284 14.57 9.47 -3.54
CA THR A 284 14.54 9.85 -2.13
C THR A 284 15.85 9.53 -1.41
N LEU A 285 16.46 8.36 -1.68
CA LEU A 285 17.73 7.95 -1.10
C LEU A 285 18.87 8.96 -1.40
N LYS A 286 18.89 9.54 -2.60
CA LYS A 286 19.86 10.56 -2.99
C LYS A 286 19.79 11.84 -2.16
N ASN A 287 18.65 12.14 -1.56
CA ASN A 287 18.48 13.31 -0.69
C ASN A 287 19.18 13.12 0.66
N LEU A 288 19.37 11.87 1.12
CA LEU A 288 20.08 11.61 2.37
C LEU A 288 21.58 11.90 2.25
N ASN A 289 22.24 11.39 1.22
CA ASN A 289 23.65 11.68 0.91
C ASN A 289 24.02 11.17 -0.49
N LYS A 290 24.52 12.06 -1.34
CA LYS A 290 24.83 11.76 -2.76
C LYS A 290 26.05 10.85 -2.98
N GLU A 291 26.95 10.72 -1.99
CA GLU A 291 28.25 10.07 -2.12
C GLU A 291 28.35 8.70 -1.44
N ILE A 292 27.32 8.28 -0.71
CA ILE A 292 27.33 7.00 0.02
C ILE A 292 27.14 5.83 -0.95
N ASN A 293 28.01 4.82 -0.83
CA ASN A 293 27.83 3.52 -1.48
C ASN A 293 26.93 2.65 -0.63
N PHE A 294 25.93 2.03 -1.25
CA PHE A 294 24.98 1.12 -0.61
C PHE A 294 25.06 -0.29 -1.16
N ASP A 295 25.07 -1.28 -0.27
CA ASP A 295 24.80 -2.67 -0.62
C ASP A 295 23.27 -2.87 -0.65
N PHE A 296 22.70 -3.16 -1.84
CA PHE A 296 21.29 -3.44 -2.03
C PHE A 296 21.04 -4.95 -1.91
N TYR A 297 20.40 -5.37 -0.83
CA TYR A 297 19.94 -6.73 -0.60
C TYR A 297 18.56 -6.91 -1.23
N LEU A 298 18.50 -7.71 -2.28
CA LEU A 298 17.36 -7.81 -3.18
C LEU A 298 16.73 -9.19 -3.12
N GLY A 299 15.41 -9.21 -2.97
CA GLY A 299 14.61 -10.41 -3.12
C GLY A 299 13.25 -10.07 -3.70
N PHE A 300 12.82 -10.83 -4.72
CA PHE A 300 11.58 -10.59 -5.45
C PHE A 300 10.60 -11.74 -5.27
N LYS A 301 9.31 -11.44 -5.32
CA LYS A 301 8.25 -12.42 -5.37
C LYS A 301 8.09 -12.92 -6.81
N GLU A 302 7.67 -14.20 -6.96
CA GLU A 302 7.35 -14.76 -8.28
C GLU A 302 6.30 -13.89 -9.00
N GLY A 303 6.42 -13.78 -10.33
CA GLY A 303 5.55 -12.94 -11.17
C GLY A 303 5.86 -11.44 -11.17
N LYS A 304 6.90 -10.98 -10.46
CA LYS A 304 7.35 -9.57 -10.54
C LYS A 304 8.43 -9.40 -11.61
N ASN A 305 8.37 -8.28 -12.34
CA ASN A 305 9.39 -7.90 -13.34
C ASN A 305 10.64 -7.39 -12.61
N PHE A 306 11.62 -8.27 -12.44
CA PHE A 306 12.89 -7.96 -11.76
C PHE A 306 13.96 -7.40 -12.72
N GLU A 307 13.85 -7.69 -14.01
CA GLU A 307 14.86 -7.37 -15.02
C GLU A 307 15.13 -5.88 -15.11
N GLU A 308 14.08 -5.09 -15.25
CA GLU A 308 14.20 -3.62 -15.31
C GLU A 308 14.78 -3.03 -14.02
N ILE A 309 14.42 -3.61 -12.87
CA ILE A 309 14.93 -3.20 -11.56
C ILE A 309 16.44 -3.46 -11.47
N LEU A 310 16.87 -4.67 -11.83
CA LEU A 310 18.30 -5.04 -11.79
C LEU A 310 19.13 -4.19 -12.76
N ILE A 311 18.64 -3.97 -13.99
CA ILE A 311 19.30 -3.06 -14.97
C ILE A 311 19.38 -1.64 -14.40
N PHE A 312 18.28 -1.12 -13.84
CA PHE A 312 18.28 0.23 -13.29
C PHE A 312 19.29 0.39 -12.15
N LEU A 313 19.27 -0.53 -11.17
CA LEU A 313 20.19 -0.46 -10.02
C LEU A 313 21.63 -0.67 -10.43
N SER A 314 21.96 -1.62 -11.32
CA SER A 314 23.31 -1.85 -11.81
C SER A 314 23.91 -0.66 -12.58
N SER A 315 23.05 0.18 -13.18
CA SER A 315 23.50 1.42 -13.84
C SER A 315 23.99 2.51 -12.88
N LYS A 316 23.84 2.32 -11.56
CA LYS A 316 24.20 3.33 -10.54
C LYS A 316 25.59 3.03 -9.96
N LYS A 317 26.48 4.00 -10.03
CA LYS A 317 27.91 3.85 -9.59
C LYS A 317 28.07 3.50 -8.11
N ASN A 318 27.11 3.88 -7.28
CA ASN A 318 27.15 3.73 -5.83
C ASN A 318 26.26 2.59 -5.31
N VAL A 319 25.95 1.60 -6.16
CA VAL A 319 25.10 0.45 -5.83
C VAL A 319 25.86 -0.85 -6.04
N SER A 320 25.88 -1.72 -5.02
CA SER A 320 26.32 -3.11 -5.12
C SER A 320 25.09 -4.03 -4.96
N LEU A 321 24.94 -5.02 -5.83
CA LEU A 321 23.81 -5.93 -5.81
C LEU A 321 24.12 -7.18 -4.97
N LYS A 322 23.26 -7.46 -3.98
CA LYS A 322 23.30 -8.63 -3.12
C LYS A 322 21.96 -9.38 -3.28
N LEU A 323 21.97 -10.54 -3.89
CA LEU A 323 20.76 -11.35 -4.07
C LEU A 323 20.48 -12.22 -2.85
N ILE A 324 19.27 -12.16 -2.32
CA ILE A 324 18.84 -12.98 -1.18
C ILE A 324 18.60 -14.43 -1.65
N LYS A 325 19.19 -15.38 -0.93
CA LYS A 325 19.08 -16.84 -1.20
C LYS A 325 17.64 -17.29 -1.33
N ASN A 326 17.43 -18.41 -2.05
CA ASN A 326 16.14 -19.09 -2.15
C ASN A 326 15.56 -19.46 -0.79
N ASN A 327 14.22 -19.56 -0.74
CA ASN A 327 13.44 -19.94 0.43
C ASN A 327 13.63 -19.06 1.66
N SER A 328 14.00 -17.80 1.47
CA SER A 328 14.14 -16.82 2.54
C SER A 328 12.82 -16.15 2.91
N PHE A 329 11.79 -16.20 2.05
CA PHE A 329 10.45 -15.67 2.29
C PHE A 329 9.41 -16.31 1.36
N TYR A 330 8.12 -16.07 1.65
CA TYR A 330 7.00 -16.66 0.92
C TYR A 330 6.98 -16.28 -0.57
N ASP A 331 6.80 -17.30 -1.43
CA ASP A 331 6.66 -17.15 -2.89
C ASP A 331 7.83 -16.37 -3.54
N GLN A 332 9.04 -16.59 -3.02
CA GLN A 332 10.26 -15.99 -3.57
C GLN A 332 10.57 -16.61 -4.93
N ILE A 333 10.91 -15.74 -5.90
CA ILE A 333 11.43 -16.18 -7.20
C ILE A 333 12.70 -17.00 -7.03
N ASP A 334 12.86 -18.03 -7.89
CA ASP A 334 14.09 -18.83 -7.91
C ASP A 334 15.30 -17.93 -8.23
N ILE A 335 16.28 -17.95 -7.33
CA ILE A 335 17.52 -17.18 -7.48
C ILE A 335 18.25 -17.51 -8.79
N GLN A 336 18.09 -18.73 -9.32
CA GLN A 336 18.71 -19.13 -10.58
C GLN A 336 18.24 -18.23 -11.73
N LYS A 337 16.94 -17.88 -11.79
CA LYS A 337 16.41 -16.95 -12.80
C LYS A 337 17.10 -15.58 -12.73
N LEU A 338 17.34 -15.08 -11.51
CA LEU A 338 18.01 -13.79 -11.29
C LEU A 338 19.49 -13.84 -11.72
N THR A 339 20.19 -14.92 -11.33
CA THR A 339 21.62 -15.09 -11.63
C THR A 339 21.86 -15.33 -13.11
N ASP A 340 21.04 -16.12 -13.78
CA ASP A 340 21.12 -16.37 -15.23
C ASP A 340 20.97 -15.05 -16.00
N PHE A 341 19.98 -14.23 -15.64
CA PHE A 341 19.79 -12.92 -16.24
C PHE A 341 20.98 -11.98 -16.01
N LEU A 342 21.49 -11.88 -14.77
CA LEU A 342 22.65 -11.01 -14.47
C LEU A 342 23.92 -11.48 -15.16
N ASN A 343 24.15 -12.80 -15.28
CA ASN A 343 25.28 -13.38 -16.00
C ASN A 343 25.18 -13.09 -17.51
N GLU A 344 23.99 -13.22 -18.12
CA GLU A 344 23.73 -12.87 -19.52
C GLU A 344 24.08 -11.38 -19.79
N LYS A 345 23.67 -10.50 -18.86
CA LYS A 345 23.92 -9.05 -18.96
C LYS A 345 25.30 -8.63 -18.48
N GLN A 346 26.15 -9.55 -18.02
CA GLN A 346 27.48 -9.30 -17.44
C GLN A 346 27.46 -8.29 -16.28
N ILE A 347 26.42 -8.36 -15.44
CA ILE A 347 26.23 -7.51 -14.27
C ILE A 347 26.78 -8.23 -13.03
N ASN A 348 27.66 -7.56 -12.27
CA ASN A 348 28.24 -8.09 -11.04
C ASN A 348 27.19 -8.15 -9.91
N TYR A 349 27.21 -9.22 -9.17
CA TYR A 349 26.36 -9.44 -7.99
C TYR A 349 27.03 -10.38 -6.99
N GLU A 350 26.50 -10.44 -5.79
CA GLU A 350 26.87 -11.42 -4.76
C GLU A 350 25.59 -12.11 -4.24
N ILE A 351 25.68 -13.38 -3.88
CA ILE A 351 24.60 -14.09 -3.18
C ILE A 351 24.74 -13.83 -1.69
N SER A 352 23.64 -13.52 -1.03
CA SER A 352 23.61 -13.14 0.37
C SER A 352 22.35 -13.66 1.08
N SER A 353 22.16 -13.26 2.34
CA SER A 353 21.04 -13.69 3.19
C SER A 353 20.51 -12.52 4.04
N ILE A 354 19.30 -12.67 4.58
CA ILE A 354 18.70 -11.74 5.56
C ILE A 354 19.63 -11.58 6.78
N LYS A 355 20.24 -12.66 7.23
CA LYS A 355 21.21 -12.66 8.34
C LYS A 355 22.44 -11.81 8.05
N GLU A 356 22.97 -11.88 6.82
CA GLU A 356 24.11 -11.07 6.41
C GLU A 356 23.73 -9.59 6.29
N PHE A 357 22.53 -9.27 5.82
CA PHE A 357 21.99 -7.90 5.88
C PHE A 357 21.92 -7.40 7.33
N ALA A 358 21.34 -8.18 8.24
CA ALA A 358 21.23 -7.82 9.66
C ALA A 358 22.61 -7.55 10.30
N ALA A 359 23.62 -8.39 9.99
CA ALA A 359 24.96 -8.29 10.52
C ALA A 359 25.89 -7.30 9.77
N SER A 360 25.45 -6.72 8.63
CA SER A 360 26.26 -5.83 7.80
C SER A 360 26.74 -4.61 8.58
N LYS A 361 28.02 -4.28 8.41
CA LYS A 361 28.67 -3.05 8.91
C LYS A 361 28.85 -1.99 7.81
N LYS A 362 28.14 -2.17 6.67
CA LYS A 362 28.12 -1.22 5.56
C LYS A 362 26.74 -0.58 5.45
N HIS A 363 26.69 0.59 4.80
CA HIS A 363 25.41 1.17 4.42
C HIS A 363 24.66 0.20 3.54
N SER A 364 23.43 -0.17 3.91
CA SER A 364 22.72 -1.27 3.28
C SER A 364 21.23 -1.04 3.22
N ILE A 365 20.62 -1.62 2.19
CA ILE A 365 19.20 -1.49 1.90
C ILE A 365 18.64 -2.90 1.66
N LEU A 366 17.53 -3.25 2.33
CA LEU A 366 16.77 -4.47 2.08
C LEU A 366 15.48 -4.09 1.35
N ILE A 367 15.30 -4.59 0.11
CA ILE A 367 14.25 -4.10 -0.78
C ILE A 367 13.84 -5.17 -1.81
N GLY A 368 12.66 -5.01 -2.42
CA GLY A 368 12.17 -5.85 -3.53
C GLY A 368 10.93 -6.67 -3.19
N SER A 369 10.59 -6.84 -1.91
CA SER A 369 9.38 -7.55 -1.48
C SER A 369 8.96 -7.18 -0.06
N LEU A 370 7.67 -6.97 0.16
CA LEU A 370 7.12 -6.81 1.52
C LEU A 370 7.26 -8.08 2.36
N TYR A 371 7.17 -9.26 1.73
CA TYR A 371 7.38 -10.53 2.43
C TYR A 371 8.82 -10.68 2.93
N LEU A 372 9.79 -10.22 2.13
CA LEU A 372 11.20 -10.16 2.55
C LEU A 372 11.38 -9.26 3.79
N ILE A 373 10.74 -8.09 3.78
CA ILE A 373 10.77 -7.17 4.94
C ILE A 373 10.08 -7.81 6.16
N GLY A 374 8.95 -8.50 5.94
CA GLY A 374 8.24 -9.23 6.99
C GLY A 374 9.10 -10.29 7.67
N GLU A 375 9.79 -11.12 6.89
CA GLU A 375 10.70 -12.14 7.45
C GLU A 375 11.86 -11.51 8.23
N TYR A 376 12.46 -10.43 7.71
CA TYR A 376 13.47 -9.69 8.47
C TYR A 376 12.91 -9.19 9.82
N LYS A 377 11.71 -8.62 9.84
CA LYS A 377 11.10 -8.11 11.08
C LYS A 377 10.75 -9.20 12.09
N LYS A 378 10.27 -10.35 11.62
CA LYS A 378 9.99 -11.50 12.50
C LYS A 378 11.23 -12.03 13.22
N GLU A 379 12.39 -11.97 12.55
CA GLU A 379 13.62 -12.57 13.06
C GLU A 379 14.48 -11.58 13.87
N TYR A 380 14.43 -10.26 13.55
CA TYR A 380 15.39 -9.26 14.08
C TYR A 380 14.75 -8.05 14.76
N LYS A 381 13.45 -7.97 14.85
CA LYS A 381 12.69 -6.97 15.61
C LYS A 381 11.70 -7.61 16.57
#